data_e73f6385c186d6c67c05acc7657c0068
#
_entry.id   e73f6385c186d6c67c05acc7657c0068
#
_cell.length_a   1.000
_cell.length_b   1.000
_cell.length_c   1.000
_cell.angle_alpha   90.00
_cell.angle_beta   90.00
_cell.angle_gamma   90.00
#
_symmetry.space_group_name_H-M   'P 1'
#
loop_
_entity.id
_entity.type
_entity.pdbx_description
1 polymer ?
#
loop_
_entity_poly.entity_id
_entity_poly.type
_entity_poly.pdbx_seq_one_letter_code
_entity_poly.pdbx_strand_id
1 'polypeptide(L)'
;MVTVNHNYLKLPGSYLFSTIGKKVKAYKEANPQANVISLGIGDVTQPLAPAIIEALHKSVDEMGDAATFHGYAPDLGYEFLRSAIAKNDYKDRGCDIEADEIFVSDGAKSDSGNIQEIFGLDNKIAVCDPVYPVYVDTNVMAGRTGEYNKERGNFDNVIYMPCTASNGFLPEFPEEVPDLIYLCFPNNPTGGAITKPQLQEWVDYANKNGSVIIYDAAYEAYISEEDVPHSIYECEGARTCAIELRSFSKNAGFTGVRLGFTVVPKDLVRDDVDLHSLWARRHGTKFNGAPYIVQRAGEAVYSPEGKAQLKEQVGYYMSNAKAIYEGLASAGYSVSGGVNAPYIWLKTPDKMTSWEFFDYLLEKANIVGTPGSGFGAHGEGFFRLTAFGTHENTLEAIERIKNL
;
A
#
# COMPACT_ATOMS: atom_id res chain seq x y z
N MET A 1 37.24 6.01 -13.27
CA MET A 1 36.71 4.94 -12.40
C MET A 1 35.21 5.12 -12.28
N VAL A 2 34.43 4.04 -12.31
CA VAL A 2 32.98 4.08 -12.05
C VAL A 2 32.75 4.34 -10.57
N THR A 3 31.82 5.26 -10.25
CA THR A 3 31.35 5.50 -8.89
C THR A 3 29.93 4.94 -8.74
N VAL A 4 29.60 4.43 -7.56
CA VAL A 4 28.25 3.92 -7.24
C VAL A 4 27.39 5.01 -6.61
N ASN A 5 26.08 4.82 -6.59
CA ASN A 5 25.18 5.69 -5.84
C ASN A 5 25.30 5.36 -4.34
N HIS A 6 26.04 6.18 -3.60
CA HIS A 6 26.30 5.98 -2.18
C HIS A 6 25.05 6.11 -1.28
N ASN A 7 23.95 6.69 -1.79
CA ASN A 7 22.72 6.79 -1.01
C ASN A 7 22.13 5.40 -0.66
N TYR A 8 22.38 4.38 -1.50
CA TYR A 8 21.97 3.01 -1.20
C TYR A 8 22.62 2.45 0.08
N LEU A 9 23.78 2.96 0.45
CA LEU A 9 24.50 2.54 1.68
C LEU A 9 23.91 3.13 2.96
N LYS A 10 23.01 4.11 2.85
CA LYS A 10 22.30 4.71 3.99
C LYS A 10 21.11 3.86 4.44
N LEU A 11 20.65 2.94 3.58
CA LEU A 11 19.57 2.01 3.93
C LEU A 11 20.04 0.96 4.91
N PRO A 12 19.16 0.46 5.83
CA PRO A 12 19.45 -0.70 6.64
C PRO A 12 19.90 -1.88 5.77
N GLY A 13 20.88 -2.64 6.24
CA GLY A 13 21.47 -3.76 5.48
C GLY A 13 20.50 -4.91 5.14
N SER A 14 19.27 -4.86 5.64
CA SER A 14 18.22 -5.84 5.36
C SER A 14 16.84 -5.16 5.44
N TYR A 15 16.04 -5.35 4.39
CA TYR A 15 14.64 -4.94 4.37
C TYR A 15 13.84 -5.69 5.46
N LEU A 16 12.94 -5.00 6.18
CA LEU A 16 12.16 -5.51 7.32
C LEU A 16 11.65 -6.95 7.10
N PHE A 17 10.93 -7.17 6.00
CA PHE A 17 10.32 -8.48 5.72
C PHE A 17 11.34 -9.58 5.43
N SER A 18 12.53 -9.22 4.93
CA SER A 18 13.63 -10.17 4.76
C SER A 18 14.22 -10.63 6.10
N THR A 19 14.30 -9.72 7.06
CA THR A 19 14.76 -10.03 8.43
C THR A 19 13.79 -10.98 9.12
N ILE A 20 12.48 -10.69 9.04
CA ILE A 20 11.41 -11.57 9.54
C ILE A 20 11.53 -12.96 8.91
N GLY A 21 11.63 -13.02 7.58
CA GLY A 21 11.75 -14.29 6.85
C GLY A 21 12.94 -15.15 7.31
N LYS A 22 14.11 -14.52 7.55
CA LYS A 22 15.31 -15.22 8.06
C LYS A 22 15.09 -15.77 9.48
N LYS A 23 14.51 -14.97 10.40
CA LYS A 23 14.20 -15.42 11.77
C LYS A 23 13.22 -16.59 11.78
N VAL A 24 12.13 -16.49 11.00
CA VAL A 24 11.13 -17.56 10.91
C VAL A 24 11.71 -18.84 10.31
N LYS A 25 12.56 -18.72 9.28
CA LYS A 25 13.24 -19.88 8.68
C LYS A 25 14.14 -20.57 9.71
N ALA A 26 14.99 -19.82 10.41
CA ALA A 26 15.86 -20.36 11.44
C ALA A 26 15.09 -21.05 12.57
N TYR A 27 13.96 -20.44 13.00
CA TYR A 27 13.09 -21.03 14.02
C TYR A 27 12.47 -22.38 13.56
N LYS A 28 11.96 -22.44 12.32
CA LYS A 28 11.38 -23.68 11.77
C LYS A 28 12.43 -24.78 11.61
N GLU A 29 13.66 -24.43 11.24
CA GLU A 29 14.77 -25.39 11.14
C GLU A 29 15.14 -25.96 12.52
N ALA A 30 15.12 -25.12 13.58
CA ALA A 30 15.36 -25.56 14.95
C ALA A 30 14.17 -26.30 15.58
N ASN A 31 12.95 -26.06 15.09
CA ASN A 31 11.71 -26.60 15.62
C ASN A 31 10.85 -27.24 14.49
N PRO A 32 11.25 -28.39 13.90
CA PRO A 32 10.58 -28.96 12.72
C PRO A 32 9.13 -29.37 12.94
N GLN A 33 8.71 -29.55 14.19
CA GLN A 33 7.32 -29.92 14.56
C GLN A 33 6.45 -28.70 14.85
N ALA A 34 7.01 -27.49 14.85
CA ALA A 34 6.25 -26.27 15.16
C ALA A 34 5.29 -25.93 14.01
N ASN A 35 4.00 -25.88 14.31
CA ASN A 35 2.98 -25.36 13.41
C ASN A 35 2.93 -23.82 13.49
N VAL A 36 3.75 -23.16 12.68
CA VAL A 36 3.88 -21.71 12.68
C VAL A 36 2.80 -21.07 11.82
N ILE A 37 1.91 -20.28 12.43
CA ILE A 37 0.88 -19.49 11.76
C ILE A 37 1.42 -18.08 11.49
N SER A 38 1.34 -17.65 10.22
CA SER A 38 1.78 -16.31 9.82
C SER A 38 0.59 -15.35 9.68
N LEU A 39 0.57 -14.35 10.54
CA LEU A 39 -0.30 -13.18 10.47
C LEU A 39 0.52 -11.90 10.16
N GLY A 40 1.74 -12.03 9.63
CA GLY A 40 2.67 -10.91 9.42
C GLY A 40 2.81 -10.46 7.98
N ILE A 41 2.58 -11.35 7.02
CA ILE A 41 2.79 -11.05 5.60
C ILE A 41 1.55 -10.39 5.02
N GLY A 42 1.74 -9.23 4.41
CA GLY A 42 0.68 -8.54 3.67
C GLY A 42 0.46 -9.13 2.27
N ASP A 43 0.41 -10.45 2.17
CA ASP A 43 0.10 -11.17 0.92
C ASP A 43 -1.27 -11.84 1.01
N VAL A 44 -2.02 -11.78 -0.09
CA VAL A 44 -3.33 -12.42 -0.18
C VAL A 44 -3.16 -13.92 -0.35
N THR A 45 -4.12 -14.70 0.15
CA THR A 45 -4.07 -16.18 0.17
C THR A 45 -5.20 -16.85 -0.58
N GLN A 46 -6.26 -16.12 -0.89
CA GLN A 46 -7.34 -16.66 -1.73
C GLN A 46 -6.86 -16.76 -3.19
N PRO A 47 -7.24 -17.83 -3.91
CA PRO A 47 -6.94 -17.95 -5.33
C PRO A 47 -7.60 -16.81 -6.13
N LEU A 48 -7.10 -16.56 -7.34
CA LEU A 48 -7.73 -15.60 -8.25
C LEU A 48 -9.19 -15.97 -8.51
N ALA A 49 -10.04 -14.96 -8.61
CA ALA A 49 -11.46 -15.14 -8.89
C ALA A 49 -11.69 -15.87 -10.24
N PRO A 50 -12.71 -16.72 -10.35
CA PRO A 50 -12.99 -17.48 -11.58
C PRO A 50 -13.09 -16.60 -12.84
N ALA A 51 -13.75 -15.44 -12.78
CA ALA A 51 -13.85 -14.52 -13.92
C ALA A 51 -12.47 -14.00 -14.39
N ILE A 52 -11.55 -13.80 -13.45
CA ILE A 52 -10.16 -13.40 -13.75
C ILE A 52 -9.40 -14.54 -14.43
N ILE A 53 -9.54 -15.76 -13.94
CA ILE A 53 -8.91 -16.96 -14.53
C ILE A 53 -9.42 -17.19 -15.94
N GLU A 54 -10.72 -17.06 -16.17
CA GLU A 54 -11.31 -17.19 -17.52
C GLU A 54 -10.74 -16.12 -18.47
N ALA A 55 -10.62 -14.88 -18.03
CA ALA A 55 -10.03 -13.80 -18.84
C ALA A 55 -8.56 -14.07 -19.16
N LEU A 56 -7.78 -14.61 -18.22
CA LEU A 56 -6.40 -15.02 -18.46
C LEU A 56 -6.30 -16.12 -19.53
N HIS A 57 -7.09 -17.18 -19.40
CA HIS A 57 -7.12 -18.27 -20.39
C HIS A 57 -7.45 -17.76 -21.78
N LYS A 58 -8.55 -17.01 -21.92
CA LYS A 58 -8.96 -16.41 -23.18
C LYS A 58 -7.86 -15.56 -23.80
N SER A 59 -7.22 -14.72 -23.01
CA SER A 59 -6.15 -13.82 -23.48
C SER A 59 -4.89 -14.58 -23.93
N VAL A 60 -4.59 -15.72 -23.28
CA VAL A 60 -3.49 -16.61 -23.70
C VAL A 60 -3.79 -17.24 -25.05
N ASP A 61 -5.04 -17.69 -25.28
CA ASP A 61 -5.48 -18.24 -26.56
C ASP A 61 -5.38 -17.18 -27.68
N GLU A 62 -5.80 -15.95 -27.40
CA GLU A 62 -5.68 -14.81 -28.33
C GLU A 62 -4.21 -14.53 -28.71
N MET A 63 -3.26 -14.69 -27.80
CA MET A 63 -1.83 -14.54 -28.08
C MET A 63 -1.26 -15.67 -28.95
N GLY A 64 -1.94 -16.79 -29.02
CA GLY A 64 -1.57 -17.95 -29.86
C GLY A 64 -2.03 -17.86 -31.32
N ASP A 65 -2.90 -16.91 -31.69
CA ASP A 65 -3.44 -16.72 -33.03
C ASP A 65 -2.86 -15.44 -33.66
N ALA A 66 -2.35 -15.57 -34.88
CA ALA A 66 -1.76 -14.45 -35.61
C ALA A 66 -2.75 -13.29 -35.88
N ALA A 67 -4.06 -13.57 -35.94
CA ALA A 67 -5.09 -12.55 -36.15
C ALA A 67 -5.39 -11.74 -34.90
N THR A 68 -5.12 -12.28 -33.70
CA THR A 68 -5.41 -11.67 -32.38
C THR A 68 -4.18 -11.44 -31.53
N PHE A 69 -2.98 -11.71 -32.06
CA PHE A 69 -1.71 -11.48 -31.36
C PHE A 69 -1.50 -10.00 -31.03
N HIS A 70 -1.05 -9.72 -29.84
CA HIS A 70 -0.70 -8.39 -29.37
C HIS A 70 0.81 -8.28 -29.08
N GLY A 71 1.46 -7.27 -29.66
CA GLY A 71 2.84 -6.89 -29.36
C GLY A 71 2.96 -6.00 -28.11
N TYR A 72 3.86 -5.02 -28.16
CA TYR A 72 3.97 -4.04 -27.07
C TYR A 72 2.64 -3.31 -26.82
N ALA A 73 2.29 -3.17 -25.54
CA ALA A 73 1.15 -2.36 -25.14
C ALA A 73 1.37 -0.86 -25.47
N PRO A 74 0.29 -0.08 -25.64
CA PRO A 74 0.41 1.39 -25.62
C PRO A 74 1.06 1.86 -24.31
N ASP A 75 1.84 2.95 -24.38
CA ASP A 75 2.61 3.46 -23.23
C ASP A 75 1.81 3.64 -21.96
N LEU A 76 0.57 4.12 -22.04
CA LEU A 76 -0.33 4.30 -20.89
C LEU A 76 -1.04 3.01 -20.46
N GLY A 77 -0.94 1.93 -21.22
CA GLY A 77 -1.77 0.74 -21.13
C GLY A 77 -2.93 0.74 -22.11
N TYR A 78 -3.60 -0.40 -22.27
CA TYR A 78 -4.71 -0.55 -23.21
C TYR A 78 -5.92 0.29 -22.81
N GLU A 79 -6.57 0.88 -23.81
CA GLU A 79 -7.73 1.74 -23.61
C GLU A 79 -8.90 0.99 -22.94
N PHE A 80 -9.11 -0.30 -23.26
CA PHE A 80 -10.18 -1.09 -22.65
C PHE A 80 -10.06 -1.12 -21.11
N LEU A 81 -8.86 -1.26 -20.57
CA LEU A 81 -8.62 -1.28 -19.13
C LEU A 81 -8.73 0.14 -18.54
N ARG A 82 -8.06 1.13 -19.15
CA ARG A 82 -8.08 2.51 -18.66
C ARG A 82 -9.51 3.08 -18.65
N SER A 83 -10.31 2.78 -19.67
CA SER A 83 -11.73 3.17 -19.74
C SER A 83 -12.57 2.47 -18.67
N ALA A 84 -12.31 1.17 -18.41
CA ALA A 84 -12.97 0.44 -17.33
C ALA A 84 -12.63 1.04 -15.95
N ILE A 85 -11.37 1.36 -15.70
CA ILE A 85 -10.91 2.03 -14.48
C ILE A 85 -11.57 3.41 -14.34
N ALA A 86 -11.47 4.28 -15.37
CA ALA A 86 -12.05 5.62 -15.33
C ALA A 86 -13.53 5.60 -15.02
N LYS A 87 -14.28 4.67 -15.62
CA LYS A 87 -15.71 4.52 -15.36
C LYS A 87 -15.99 4.07 -13.93
N ASN A 88 -15.41 2.94 -13.51
CA ASN A 88 -15.84 2.24 -12.30
C ASN A 88 -15.23 2.81 -11.02
N ASP A 89 -13.96 3.22 -11.05
CA ASP A 89 -13.26 3.71 -9.86
C ASP A 89 -13.44 5.21 -9.64
N TYR A 90 -13.79 5.96 -10.70
CA TYR A 90 -13.86 7.42 -10.66
C TYR A 90 -15.22 7.97 -11.06
N LYS A 91 -15.67 7.82 -12.32
CA LYS A 91 -16.90 8.45 -12.82
C LYS A 91 -18.17 7.96 -12.11
N ASP A 92 -18.24 6.67 -11.81
CA ASP A 92 -19.37 6.08 -11.04
C ASP A 92 -19.41 6.61 -9.58
N ARG A 93 -18.32 7.27 -9.11
CA ARG A 93 -18.21 7.93 -7.80
C ARG A 93 -18.26 9.47 -7.90
N GLY A 94 -18.51 10.01 -9.08
CA GLY A 94 -18.58 11.45 -9.30
C GLY A 94 -17.24 12.15 -9.44
N CYS A 95 -16.14 11.40 -9.60
CA CYS A 95 -14.81 11.95 -9.81
C CYS A 95 -14.55 12.15 -11.31
N ASP A 96 -14.07 13.33 -11.69
CA ASP A 96 -13.77 13.70 -13.07
C ASP A 96 -12.34 13.29 -13.45
N ILE A 97 -12.13 11.98 -13.68
CA ILE A 97 -10.88 11.40 -14.15
C ILE A 97 -11.11 10.74 -15.51
N GLU A 98 -10.29 11.12 -16.49
CA GLU A 98 -10.35 10.58 -17.84
C GLU A 98 -9.37 9.40 -18.03
N ALA A 99 -9.68 8.53 -19.00
CA ALA A 99 -8.86 7.34 -19.27
C ALA A 99 -7.41 7.68 -19.66
N ASP A 100 -7.14 8.85 -20.21
CA ASP A 100 -5.81 9.31 -20.60
C ASP A 100 -5.03 9.99 -19.45
N GLU A 101 -5.63 10.10 -18.27
CA GLU A 101 -4.95 10.48 -17.02
C GLU A 101 -4.50 9.26 -16.20
N ILE A 102 -4.80 8.04 -16.69
CA ILE A 102 -4.51 6.75 -16.04
C ILE A 102 -3.34 6.06 -16.74
N PHE A 103 -2.33 5.72 -15.96
CA PHE A 103 -1.10 5.05 -16.40
C PHE A 103 -1.03 3.65 -15.78
N VAL A 104 -1.25 2.62 -16.60
CA VAL A 104 -1.21 1.21 -16.15
C VAL A 104 0.23 0.77 -15.91
N SER A 105 0.49 0.09 -14.80
CA SER A 105 1.81 -0.35 -14.36
C SER A 105 1.81 -1.80 -13.87
N ASP A 106 2.94 -2.26 -13.38
CA ASP A 106 3.12 -3.57 -12.76
C ASP A 106 2.84 -3.57 -11.24
N GLY A 107 2.30 -2.49 -10.70
CA GLY A 107 1.86 -2.37 -9.31
C GLY A 107 2.28 -1.10 -8.59
N ALA A 108 1.51 -0.71 -7.59
CA ALA A 108 1.72 0.53 -6.83
C ALA A 108 3.10 0.63 -6.16
N LYS A 109 3.77 -0.48 -5.85
CA LYS A 109 5.11 -0.46 -5.27
C LYS A 109 6.14 0.12 -6.25
N SER A 110 6.13 -0.29 -7.50
CA SER A 110 6.98 0.28 -8.55
C SER A 110 6.60 1.72 -8.81
N ASP A 111 5.30 2.03 -8.86
CA ASP A 111 4.83 3.39 -9.07
C ASP A 111 5.29 4.33 -7.96
N SER A 112 5.16 3.93 -6.68
CA SER A 112 5.61 4.74 -5.56
C SER A 112 7.13 4.99 -5.55
N GLY A 113 7.92 4.02 -6.05
CA GLY A 113 9.36 4.17 -6.21
C GLY A 113 9.75 5.02 -7.40
N ASN A 114 8.94 5.01 -8.45
CA ASN A 114 9.24 5.65 -9.72
C ASN A 114 8.70 7.09 -9.80
N ILE A 115 7.55 7.39 -9.20
CA ILE A 115 6.90 8.70 -9.32
C ILE A 115 7.77 9.85 -8.81
N GLN A 116 8.59 9.58 -7.80
CA GLN A 116 9.48 10.58 -7.24
C GLN A 116 10.59 11.05 -8.22
N GLU A 117 10.81 10.33 -9.34
CA GLU A 117 11.82 10.72 -10.34
C GLU A 117 11.44 11.98 -11.14
N ILE A 118 10.15 12.35 -11.18
CA ILE A 118 9.72 13.58 -11.86
C ILE A 118 9.87 14.84 -11.01
N PHE A 119 10.31 14.71 -9.76
CA PHE A 119 10.50 15.81 -8.82
C PHE A 119 11.98 16.09 -8.55
N GLY A 120 12.35 17.35 -8.32
CA GLY A 120 13.69 17.78 -7.95
C GLY A 120 14.21 17.11 -6.68
N LEU A 121 15.52 16.98 -6.55
CA LEU A 121 16.14 16.32 -5.40
C LEU A 121 16.10 17.16 -4.11
N ASP A 122 15.91 18.47 -4.23
CA ASP A 122 15.84 19.41 -3.11
C ASP A 122 14.44 19.47 -2.46
N ASN A 123 13.44 18.80 -3.06
CA ASN A 123 12.08 18.74 -2.51
C ASN A 123 12.07 18.01 -1.17
N LYS A 124 11.45 18.63 -0.18
CA LYS A 124 11.22 18.03 1.14
C LYS A 124 10.01 17.12 1.11
N ILE A 125 10.18 15.95 1.68
CA ILE A 125 9.10 14.97 1.77
C ILE A 125 8.53 14.89 3.18
N ALA A 126 7.21 14.73 3.30
CA ALA A 126 6.53 14.37 4.54
C ALA A 126 5.92 12.96 4.41
N VAL A 127 6.06 12.17 5.46
CA VAL A 127 5.48 10.82 5.57
C VAL A 127 4.80 10.64 6.93
N CYS A 128 3.76 9.83 6.99
CA CYS A 128 3.24 9.36 8.27
C CYS A 128 4.31 8.55 9.03
N ASP A 129 4.25 8.51 10.33
CA ASP A 129 5.08 7.63 11.17
C ASP A 129 4.22 6.97 12.25
N PRO A 130 3.96 5.67 12.19
CA PRO A 130 4.55 4.67 11.28
C PRO A 130 3.99 4.73 9.84
N VAL A 131 4.79 4.21 8.88
CA VAL A 131 4.46 4.24 7.46
C VAL A 131 5.00 3.01 6.72
N TYR A 132 4.46 2.73 5.54
CA TYR A 132 5.03 1.73 4.64
C TYR A 132 6.45 2.16 4.19
N PRO A 133 7.51 1.36 4.49
CA PRO A 133 8.90 1.82 4.37
C PRO A 133 9.32 2.27 2.97
N VAL A 134 8.63 1.81 1.92
CA VAL A 134 8.99 2.09 0.53
C VAL A 134 9.03 3.59 0.22
N TYR A 135 8.16 4.40 0.83
CA TYR A 135 8.15 5.85 0.57
C TYR A 135 9.44 6.52 1.06
N VAL A 136 9.94 6.12 2.23
CA VAL A 136 11.21 6.61 2.76
C VAL A 136 12.38 6.03 1.97
N ASP A 137 12.44 4.70 1.81
CA ASP A 137 13.56 4.00 1.18
C ASP A 137 13.83 4.48 -0.23
N THR A 138 12.79 4.71 -1.05
CA THR A 138 12.96 5.18 -2.44
C THR A 138 13.48 6.62 -2.49
N ASN A 139 13.09 7.47 -1.55
CA ASN A 139 13.63 8.83 -1.43
C ASN A 139 15.06 8.84 -0.87
N VAL A 140 15.44 7.87 0.00
CA VAL A 140 16.84 7.64 0.39
C VAL A 140 17.68 7.27 -0.82
N MET A 141 17.24 6.31 -1.62
CA MET A 141 17.93 5.90 -2.85
C MET A 141 18.14 7.06 -3.81
N ALA A 142 17.17 7.97 -3.91
CA ALA A 142 17.25 9.17 -4.72
C ALA A 142 18.19 10.25 -4.16
N GLY A 143 18.42 10.26 -2.83
CA GLY A 143 19.32 11.21 -2.16
C GLY A 143 18.63 12.42 -1.53
N ARG A 144 17.27 12.41 -1.37
CA ARG A 144 16.52 13.54 -0.76
C ARG A 144 16.59 13.61 0.75
N THR A 145 16.91 12.51 1.43
CA THR A 145 16.60 12.33 2.85
C THR A 145 17.68 12.80 3.81
N GLY A 146 18.83 13.25 3.32
CA GLY A 146 19.97 13.57 4.19
C GLY A 146 20.61 12.34 4.82
N GLU A 147 21.12 12.46 6.05
CA GLU A 147 21.77 11.38 6.80
C GLU A 147 20.79 10.73 7.78
N TYR A 148 21.06 9.45 8.10
CA TYR A 148 20.25 8.74 9.10
C TYR A 148 20.74 9.08 10.51
N ASN A 149 19.85 9.61 11.34
CA ASN A 149 20.09 9.90 12.74
C ASN A 149 19.71 8.69 13.59
N LYS A 150 20.70 8.01 14.15
CA LYS A 150 20.52 6.78 14.95
C LYS A 150 19.79 7.02 16.28
N GLU A 151 19.91 8.21 16.86
CA GLU A 151 19.29 8.54 18.15
C GLU A 151 17.78 8.78 17.96
N ARG A 152 17.40 9.42 16.87
CA ARG A 152 15.99 9.68 16.52
C ARG A 152 15.33 8.55 15.75
N GLY A 153 16.12 7.62 15.17
CA GLY A 153 15.61 6.55 14.33
C GLY A 153 15.03 7.00 12.98
N ASN A 154 15.46 8.16 12.46
CA ASN A 154 14.90 8.77 11.26
C ASN A 154 15.96 9.50 10.42
N PHE A 155 15.60 9.95 9.22
CA PHE A 155 16.44 10.74 8.32
C PHE A 155 16.27 12.25 8.55
N ASP A 156 17.36 13.01 8.46
CA ASP A 156 17.41 14.43 8.84
C ASP A 156 16.49 15.33 7.99
N ASN A 157 16.37 15.05 6.67
CA ASN A 157 15.59 15.89 5.73
C ASN A 157 14.20 15.32 5.41
N VAL A 158 13.70 14.40 6.22
CA VAL A 158 12.33 13.87 6.11
C VAL A 158 11.47 14.42 7.24
N ILE A 159 10.32 14.96 6.89
CA ILE A 159 9.31 15.38 7.85
C ILE A 159 8.48 14.15 8.22
N TYR A 160 8.60 13.69 9.45
CA TYR A 160 7.78 12.60 9.97
C TYR A 160 6.57 13.16 10.70
N MET A 161 5.37 12.73 10.29
CA MET A 161 4.10 13.13 10.88
C MET A 161 3.63 12.01 11.83
N PRO A 162 3.73 12.18 13.16
CA PRO A 162 3.39 11.13 14.10
C PRO A 162 1.92 10.70 14.02
N CYS A 163 1.68 9.41 13.83
CA CYS A 163 0.36 8.79 13.84
C CYS A 163 0.28 7.87 15.07
N THR A 164 -0.22 8.42 16.16
CA THR A 164 -0.21 7.80 17.49
C THR A 164 -1.62 7.52 18.01
N ALA A 165 -1.74 6.79 19.10
CA ALA A 165 -3.05 6.55 19.72
C ALA A 165 -3.75 7.84 20.17
N SER A 166 -2.99 8.90 20.51
CA SER A 166 -3.56 10.17 20.97
C SER A 166 -4.25 10.98 19.87
N ASN A 167 -3.85 10.80 18.60
CA ASN A 167 -4.46 11.44 17.43
C ASN A 167 -5.24 10.47 16.52
N GLY A 168 -5.61 9.29 17.05
CA GLY A 168 -6.36 8.28 16.31
C GLY A 168 -5.57 7.63 15.17
N PHE A 169 -4.25 7.65 15.24
CA PHE A 169 -3.32 7.17 14.20
C PHE A 169 -3.45 7.93 12.87
N LEU A 170 -3.85 9.19 12.92
CA LEU A 170 -3.91 10.10 11.76
C LEU A 170 -2.82 11.16 11.87
N PRO A 171 -2.24 11.62 10.74
CA PRO A 171 -1.24 12.67 10.76
C PRO A 171 -1.86 14.04 11.03
N GLU A 172 -1.10 14.88 11.74
CA GLU A 172 -1.37 16.32 11.88
C GLU A 172 -0.53 17.11 10.87
N PHE A 173 -0.96 18.34 10.55
CA PHE A 173 -0.20 19.20 9.64
C PHE A 173 1.16 19.53 10.26
N PRO A 174 2.26 19.33 9.49
CA PRO A 174 3.60 19.64 9.99
C PRO A 174 3.82 21.16 10.10
N GLU A 175 4.70 21.56 11.02
CA GLU A 175 5.10 22.98 11.19
C GLU A 175 5.87 23.50 9.97
N GLU A 176 6.73 22.64 9.40
CA GLU A 176 7.47 22.93 8.17
C GLU A 176 6.65 22.45 6.97
N VAL A 177 6.49 23.33 5.97
CA VAL A 177 5.75 22.99 4.75
C VAL A 177 6.54 22.00 3.90
N PRO A 178 6.03 20.78 3.64
CA PRO A 178 6.65 19.85 2.71
C PRO A 178 6.30 20.16 1.25
N ASP A 179 7.19 19.79 0.33
CA ASP A 179 6.90 19.84 -1.11
C ASP A 179 6.09 18.61 -1.56
N LEU A 180 6.44 17.42 -1.04
CA LEU A 180 5.77 16.16 -1.34
C LEU A 180 5.20 15.55 -0.06
N ILE A 181 3.94 15.17 -0.08
CA ILE A 181 3.22 14.58 1.07
C ILE A 181 2.77 13.17 0.69
N TYR A 182 3.33 12.15 1.34
CA TYR A 182 2.89 10.76 1.16
C TYR A 182 1.79 10.44 2.17
N LEU A 183 0.61 10.16 1.67
CA LEU A 183 -0.53 9.69 2.46
C LEU A 183 -0.96 8.31 1.96
N CYS A 184 -1.15 7.37 2.87
CA CYS A 184 -1.65 6.03 2.57
C CYS A 184 -2.90 5.78 3.41
N PHE A 185 -4.07 5.77 2.77
CA PHE A 185 -5.33 5.48 3.45
C PHE A 185 -6.26 4.62 2.58
N PRO A 186 -6.83 3.56 3.19
CA PRO A 186 -6.56 3.02 4.52
C PRO A 186 -5.09 2.69 4.74
N ASN A 187 -4.58 2.90 5.98
CA ASN A 187 -3.16 2.93 6.26
C ASN A 187 -2.56 1.52 6.44
N ASN A 188 -1.39 1.32 5.87
CA ASN A 188 -0.46 0.28 6.24
C ASN A 188 0.72 0.94 7.01
N PRO A 189 0.93 0.67 8.33
CA PRO A 189 0.53 -0.56 9.03
C PRO A 189 -0.68 -0.46 9.97
N THR A 190 -1.18 0.73 10.30
CA THR A 190 -2.08 0.94 11.44
C THR A 190 -3.53 0.50 11.19
N GLY A 191 -3.92 0.32 9.92
CA GLY A 191 -5.31 0.08 9.55
C GLY A 191 -6.22 1.31 9.71
N GLY A 192 -5.64 2.46 10.04
CA GLY A 192 -6.38 3.73 10.17
C GLY A 192 -6.95 4.18 8.83
N ALA A 193 -8.10 4.85 8.87
CA ALA A 193 -8.75 5.45 7.72
C ALA A 193 -8.99 6.94 7.98
N ILE A 194 -9.02 7.72 6.91
CA ILE A 194 -9.26 9.17 6.96
C ILE A 194 -10.65 9.45 6.40
N THR A 195 -11.44 10.26 7.08
CA THR A 195 -12.76 10.67 6.59
C THR A 195 -12.62 11.69 5.44
N LYS A 196 -13.68 11.82 4.63
CA LYS A 196 -13.67 12.78 3.53
C LYS A 196 -13.43 14.23 3.99
N PRO A 197 -14.03 14.74 5.08
CA PRO A 197 -13.70 16.07 5.59
C PRO A 197 -12.23 16.23 5.99
N GLN A 198 -11.66 15.24 6.66
CA GLN A 198 -10.24 15.26 7.05
C GLN A 198 -9.32 15.22 5.83
N LEU A 199 -9.63 14.40 4.80
CA LEU A 199 -8.86 14.37 3.57
C LEU A 199 -8.99 15.68 2.78
N GLN A 200 -10.16 16.33 2.81
CA GLN A 200 -10.37 17.66 2.21
C GLN A 200 -9.43 18.70 2.83
N GLU A 201 -9.23 18.67 4.15
CA GLU A 201 -8.28 19.59 4.81
C GLU A 201 -6.84 19.42 4.29
N TRP A 202 -6.43 18.17 3.97
CA TRP A 202 -5.13 17.89 3.34
C TRP A 202 -5.04 18.40 1.91
N VAL A 203 -6.10 18.27 1.12
CA VAL A 203 -6.19 18.83 -0.24
C VAL A 203 -6.11 20.36 -0.20
N ASP A 204 -6.83 20.99 0.72
CA ASP A 204 -6.81 22.45 0.90
C ASP A 204 -5.42 22.93 1.35
N TYR A 205 -4.80 22.21 2.30
CA TYR A 205 -3.43 22.47 2.75
C TYR A 205 -2.43 22.39 1.59
N ALA A 206 -2.48 21.34 0.79
CA ALA A 206 -1.56 21.14 -0.33
C ALA A 206 -1.73 22.23 -1.41
N ASN A 207 -2.96 22.57 -1.77
CA ASN A 207 -3.26 23.64 -2.72
C ASN A 207 -2.77 25.01 -2.21
N LYS A 208 -3.02 25.31 -0.93
CA LYS A 208 -2.57 26.56 -0.31
C LYS A 208 -1.05 26.74 -0.33
N ASN A 209 -0.32 25.64 -0.12
CA ASN A 209 1.13 25.68 0.04
C ASN A 209 1.90 25.30 -1.25
N GLY A 210 1.21 24.91 -2.32
CA GLY A 210 1.83 24.43 -3.55
C GLY A 210 2.44 23.02 -3.46
N SER A 211 2.14 22.28 -2.39
CA SER A 211 2.60 20.90 -2.20
C SER A 211 1.92 19.93 -3.17
N VAL A 212 2.51 18.75 -3.36
CA VAL A 212 1.88 17.63 -4.09
C VAL A 212 1.65 16.47 -3.13
N ILE A 213 0.43 15.96 -3.10
CA ILE A 213 0.07 14.74 -2.36
C ILE A 213 0.28 13.54 -3.27
N ILE A 214 1.06 12.55 -2.79
CA ILE A 214 1.13 11.22 -3.37
C ILE A 214 0.25 10.32 -2.49
N TYR A 215 -0.95 10.02 -2.99
CA TYR A 215 -1.99 9.31 -2.25
C TYR A 215 -1.99 7.83 -2.64
N ASP A 216 -1.62 6.96 -1.72
CA ASP A 216 -1.65 5.50 -1.92
C ASP A 216 -2.96 4.92 -1.41
N ALA A 217 -3.83 4.51 -2.34
CA ALA A 217 -5.14 3.93 -2.09
C ALA A 217 -5.16 2.41 -2.35
N ALA A 218 -4.04 1.71 -2.10
CA ALA A 218 -3.92 0.26 -2.38
C ALA A 218 -4.93 -0.60 -1.60
N TYR A 219 -5.54 -0.08 -0.54
CA TYR A 219 -6.50 -0.80 0.32
C TYR A 219 -7.94 -0.27 0.20
N GLU A 220 -8.26 0.55 -0.79
CA GLU A 220 -9.57 1.18 -0.95
C GLU A 220 -10.73 0.18 -1.03
N ALA A 221 -10.49 -1.01 -1.59
CA ALA A 221 -11.52 -2.05 -1.71
C ALA A 221 -12.01 -2.62 -0.36
N TYR A 222 -11.28 -2.37 0.72
CA TYR A 222 -11.61 -2.81 2.08
C TYR A 222 -12.42 -1.78 2.86
N ILE A 223 -12.63 -0.58 2.32
CA ILE A 223 -13.41 0.48 2.96
C ILE A 223 -14.86 0.03 3.10
N SER A 224 -15.38 0.16 4.33
CA SER A 224 -16.75 -0.23 4.68
C SER A 224 -17.58 0.92 5.23
N GLU A 225 -16.96 2.01 5.68
CA GLU A 225 -17.63 3.19 6.24
C GLU A 225 -17.92 4.22 5.15
N GLU A 226 -19.12 4.79 5.16
CA GLU A 226 -19.61 5.69 4.09
C GLU A 226 -18.90 7.05 4.04
N ASP A 227 -18.33 7.50 5.15
CA ASP A 227 -17.62 8.77 5.26
C ASP A 227 -16.13 8.69 4.90
N VAL A 228 -15.63 7.48 4.61
CA VAL A 228 -14.25 7.24 4.18
C VAL A 228 -14.21 7.22 2.64
N PRO A 229 -13.47 8.14 2.00
CA PRO A 229 -13.42 8.21 0.53
C PRO A 229 -12.60 7.07 -0.06
N HIS A 230 -13.03 6.56 -1.21
CA HIS A 230 -12.31 5.54 -1.98
C HIS A 230 -11.22 6.14 -2.88
N SER A 231 -11.28 7.44 -3.13
CA SER A 231 -10.30 8.18 -3.92
C SER A 231 -10.11 9.58 -3.36
N ILE A 232 -8.89 10.09 -3.44
CA ILE A 232 -8.62 11.50 -3.11
C ILE A 232 -9.39 12.46 -4.03
N TYR A 233 -9.72 12.03 -5.25
CA TYR A 233 -10.47 12.85 -6.20
C TYR A 233 -11.96 13.02 -5.87
N GLU A 234 -12.44 12.40 -4.81
CA GLU A 234 -13.74 12.74 -4.20
C GLU A 234 -13.68 14.07 -3.43
N CYS A 235 -12.48 14.60 -3.17
CA CYS A 235 -12.24 15.89 -2.54
C CYS A 235 -12.13 17.00 -3.58
N GLU A 236 -12.75 18.16 -3.32
CA GLU A 236 -12.68 19.30 -4.21
C GLU A 236 -11.25 19.85 -4.31
N GLY A 237 -10.79 20.16 -5.53
CA GLY A 237 -9.43 20.67 -5.76
C GLY A 237 -8.32 19.62 -5.73
N ALA A 238 -8.61 18.33 -5.56
CA ALA A 238 -7.58 17.28 -5.53
C ALA A 238 -6.86 17.14 -6.89
N ARG A 239 -7.54 17.38 -8.02
CA ARG A 239 -6.93 17.32 -9.35
C ARG A 239 -5.74 18.27 -9.54
N THR A 240 -5.67 19.35 -8.77
CA THR A 240 -4.60 20.36 -8.86
C THR A 240 -3.45 20.14 -7.89
N CYS A 241 -3.54 19.13 -7.00
CA CYS A 241 -2.50 18.88 -6.00
C CYS A 241 -2.21 17.41 -5.70
N ALA A 242 -2.88 16.43 -6.32
CA ALA A 242 -2.72 15.03 -5.95
C ALA A 242 -2.41 14.13 -7.14
N ILE A 243 -1.54 13.13 -6.87
CA ILE A 243 -1.29 11.95 -7.69
C ILE A 243 -1.78 10.75 -6.89
N GLU A 244 -2.61 9.88 -7.48
CA GLU A 244 -3.13 8.69 -6.80
C GLU A 244 -2.46 7.41 -7.33
N LEU A 245 -2.04 6.56 -6.40
CA LEU A 245 -1.47 5.23 -6.68
C LEU A 245 -2.51 4.16 -6.33
N ARG A 246 -2.75 3.23 -7.27
CA ARG A 246 -3.73 2.15 -7.13
C ARG A 246 -3.11 0.79 -7.41
N SER A 247 -3.67 -0.25 -6.82
CA SER A 247 -3.12 -1.61 -6.93
C SER A 247 -4.22 -2.66 -7.07
N PHE A 248 -4.05 -3.58 -7.99
CA PHE A 248 -4.85 -4.82 -8.08
C PHE A 248 -4.34 -5.92 -7.13
N SER A 249 -3.22 -5.70 -6.44
CA SER A 249 -2.61 -6.71 -5.57
C SER A 249 -3.52 -7.14 -4.44
N LYS A 250 -4.25 -6.19 -3.82
CA LYS A 250 -5.03 -6.47 -2.61
C LYS A 250 -6.52 -6.63 -2.88
N ASN A 251 -7.05 -5.91 -3.85
CA ASN A 251 -8.47 -5.99 -4.22
C ASN A 251 -8.81 -7.20 -5.11
N ALA A 252 -7.85 -7.65 -5.96
CA ALA A 252 -8.08 -8.68 -6.96
C ALA A 252 -7.12 -9.89 -6.88
N GLY A 253 -6.24 -9.91 -5.87
CA GLY A 253 -5.30 -11.02 -5.69
C GLY A 253 -4.07 -10.98 -6.61
N PHE A 254 -3.77 -9.86 -7.27
CA PHE A 254 -2.70 -9.77 -8.27
C PHE A 254 -1.30 -9.61 -7.68
N THR A 255 -1.04 -10.16 -6.51
CA THR A 255 0.29 -10.13 -5.89
C THR A 255 1.35 -10.88 -6.71
N GLY A 256 0.96 -11.96 -7.39
CA GLY A 256 1.81 -12.72 -8.31
C GLY A 256 1.64 -12.37 -9.78
N VAL A 257 0.49 -11.81 -10.16
CA VAL A 257 0.16 -11.44 -11.56
C VAL A 257 0.74 -10.08 -11.94
N ARG A 258 0.79 -9.14 -10.99
CA ARG A 258 1.37 -7.81 -11.08
C ARG A 258 0.58 -6.83 -11.97
N LEU A 259 -0.27 -6.02 -11.34
CA LEU A 259 -0.98 -4.93 -12.00
C LEU A 259 -1.26 -3.80 -11.00
N GLY A 260 -1.13 -2.57 -11.46
CA GLY A 260 -1.50 -1.36 -10.75
C GLY A 260 -1.69 -0.21 -11.74
N PHE A 261 -1.96 0.96 -11.22
CA PHE A 261 -1.98 2.16 -12.03
C PHE A 261 -1.75 3.41 -11.19
N THR A 262 -1.30 4.45 -11.87
CA THR A 262 -1.14 5.79 -11.32
C THR A 262 -2.10 6.72 -12.04
N VAL A 263 -2.75 7.63 -11.30
CA VAL A 263 -3.55 8.72 -11.86
C VAL A 263 -2.78 10.02 -11.69
N VAL A 264 -2.51 10.70 -12.80
CA VAL A 264 -1.88 12.02 -12.81
C VAL A 264 -2.78 12.95 -13.63
N PRO A 265 -3.57 13.81 -12.97
CA PRO A 265 -4.46 14.74 -13.65
C PRO A 265 -3.69 15.75 -14.51
N LYS A 266 -4.27 16.14 -15.64
CA LYS A 266 -3.70 17.17 -16.54
C LYS A 266 -3.68 18.57 -15.91
N ASP A 267 -4.54 18.78 -14.90
CA ASP A 267 -4.64 20.06 -14.18
C ASP A 267 -3.52 20.24 -13.12
N LEU A 268 -2.73 19.17 -12.88
CA LEU A 268 -1.65 19.20 -11.89
C LEU A 268 -0.39 19.84 -12.49
N VAL A 269 -0.21 21.13 -12.23
CA VAL A 269 0.90 21.94 -12.76
C VAL A 269 1.80 22.41 -11.61
N ARG A 270 3.13 22.31 -11.76
CA ARG A 270 4.15 22.90 -10.88
C ARG A 270 5.29 23.48 -11.73
N ASP A 271 5.84 24.62 -11.33
CA ASP A 271 6.89 25.34 -12.06
C ASP A 271 6.52 25.59 -13.54
N ASP A 272 5.27 25.92 -13.80
CA ASP A 272 4.70 26.08 -15.16
C ASP A 272 4.80 24.82 -16.05
N VAL A 273 5.01 23.64 -15.43
CA VAL A 273 5.09 22.35 -16.12
C VAL A 273 3.95 21.43 -15.64
N ASP A 274 3.27 20.83 -16.58
CA ASP A 274 2.26 19.82 -16.30
C ASP A 274 2.92 18.48 -15.91
N LEU A 275 2.60 17.96 -14.74
CA LEU A 275 3.20 16.74 -14.20
C LEU A 275 2.74 15.48 -14.95
N HIS A 276 1.57 15.53 -15.58
CA HIS A 276 1.08 14.45 -16.43
C HIS A 276 2.05 14.20 -17.59
N SER A 277 2.50 15.25 -18.29
CA SER A 277 3.47 15.15 -19.38
C SER A 277 4.82 14.60 -18.91
N LEU A 278 5.30 15.02 -17.74
CA LEU A 278 6.53 14.49 -17.16
C LEU A 278 6.41 12.99 -16.85
N TRP A 279 5.30 12.59 -16.23
CA TRP A 279 5.06 11.18 -15.93
C TRP A 279 4.87 10.35 -17.19
N ALA A 280 4.13 10.86 -18.19
CA ALA A 280 3.96 10.22 -19.49
C ALA A 280 5.33 9.99 -20.18
N ARG A 281 6.20 11.02 -20.16
CA ARG A 281 7.56 10.91 -20.71
C ARG A 281 8.40 9.88 -19.99
N ARG A 282 8.37 9.89 -18.63
CA ARG A 282 9.10 8.91 -17.82
C ARG A 282 8.58 7.50 -18.10
N HIS A 283 7.25 7.33 -18.09
CA HIS A 283 6.58 6.04 -18.30
C HIS A 283 6.94 5.45 -19.69
N GLY A 284 6.73 6.20 -20.76
CA GLY A 284 7.05 5.76 -22.12
C GLY A 284 8.56 5.55 -22.38
N THR A 285 9.46 6.11 -21.55
CA THR A 285 10.91 5.91 -21.70
C THR A 285 11.44 4.70 -20.94
N LYS A 286 10.88 4.40 -19.76
CA LYS A 286 11.43 3.41 -18.81
C LYS A 286 10.54 2.17 -18.62
N PHE A 287 9.38 2.12 -19.24
CA PHE A 287 8.41 1.04 -19.08
C PHE A 287 7.68 0.72 -20.38
N ASN A 288 7.72 -0.52 -20.82
CA ASN A 288 7.08 -1.00 -22.06
C ASN A 288 5.62 -1.48 -21.88
N GLY A 289 5.00 -1.16 -20.75
CA GLY A 289 3.64 -1.55 -20.42
C GLY A 289 3.52 -2.90 -19.71
N ALA A 290 2.42 -3.07 -18.98
CA ALA A 290 2.03 -4.35 -18.40
C ALA A 290 1.62 -5.34 -19.50
N PRO A 291 1.80 -6.66 -19.30
CA PRO A 291 1.43 -7.67 -20.29
C PRO A 291 -0.06 -7.59 -20.70
N TYR A 292 -0.35 -7.84 -21.97
CA TYR A 292 -1.71 -7.87 -22.51
C TYR A 292 -2.65 -8.77 -21.69
N ILE A 293 -2.23 -10.01 -21.43
CA ILE A 293 -3.01 -10.99 -20.69
C ILE A 293 -3.36 -10.52 -19.28
N VAL A 294 -2.44 -9.79 -18.63
CA VAL A 294 -2.65 -9.24 -17.29
C VAL A 294 -3.63 -8.07 -17.33
N GLN A 295 -3.57 -7.22 -18.36
CA GLN A 295 -4.52 -6.11 -18.52
C GLN A 295 -5.93 -6.60 -18.83
N ARG A 296 -6.10 -7.70 -19.60
CA ARG A 296 -7.41 -8.36 -19.79
C ARG A 296 -7.95 -8.96 -18.49
N ALA A 297 -7.09 -9.55 -17.68
CA ALA A 297 -7.45 -9.99 -16.34
C ALA A 297 -7.89 -8.82 -15.44
N GLY A 298 -7.21 -7.67 -15.56
CA GLY A 298 -7.58 -6.43 -14.87
C GLY A 298 -8.94 -5.87 -15.31
N GLU A 299 -9.27 -5.94 -16.62
CA GLU A 299 -10.57 -5.55 -17.12
C GLU A 299 -11.70 -6.45 -16.52
N ALA A 300 -11.46 -7.74 -16.38
CA ALA A 300 -12.41 -8.70 -15.81
C ALA A 300 -12.79 -8.39 -14.34
N VAL A 301 -11.95 -7.68 -13.61
CA VAL A 301 -12.25 -7.17 -12.24
C VAL A 301 -13.52 -6.32 -12.23
N TYR A 302 -13.77 -5.57 -13.30
CA TYR A 302 -14.89 -4.64 -13.43
C TYR A 302 -16.15 -5.27 -14.04
N SER A 303 -16.09 -6.53 -14.48
CA SER A 303 -17.30 -7.26 -14.91
C SER A 303 -18.26 -7.47 -13.73
N PRO A 304 -19.56 -7.66 -13.97
CA PRO A 304 -20.51 -7.98 -12.90
C PRO A 304 -20.09 -9.20 -12.07
N GLU A 305 -19.62 -10.25 -12.73
CA GLU A 305 -19.15 -11.49 -12.10
C GLU A 305 -17.86 -11.25 -11.31
N GLY A 306 -16.88 -10.52 -11.88
CA GLY A 306 -15.64 -10.17 -11.22
C GLY A 306 -15.88 -9.37 -9.93
N LYS A 307 -16.72 -8.32 -10.01
CA LYS A 307 -17.10 -7.51 -8.85
C LYS A 307 -17.73 -8.35 -7.74
N ALA A 308 -18.68 -9.25 -8.09
CA ALA A 308 -19.36 -10.09 -7.12
C ALA A 308 -18.37 -11.03 -6.41
N GLN A 309 -17.52 -11.74 -7.18
CA GLN A 309 -16.53 -12.68 -6.65
C GLN A 309 -15.46 -11.99 -5.78
N LEU A 310 -14.99 -10.81 -6.18
CA LEU A 310 -14.01 -10.05 -5.40
C LEU A 310 -14.62 -9.47 -4.13
N LYS A 311 -15.87 -9.05 -4.15
CA LYS A 311 -16.58 -8.63 -2.94
C LYS A 311 -16.65 -9.76 -1.90
N GLU A 312 -16.86 -11.01 -2.33
CA GLU A 312 -16.83 -12.17 -1.44
C GLU A 312 -15.43 -12.39 -0.84
N GLN A 313 -14.36 -12.27 -1.66
CA GLN A 313 -12.98 -12.42 -1.19
C GLN A 313 -12.58 -11.32 -0.19
N VAL A 314 -12.93 -10.06 -0.47
CA VAL A 314 -12.71 -8.95 0.47
C VAL A 314 -13.49 -9.21 1.75
N GLY A 315 -14.77 -9.63 1.66
CA GLY A 315 -15.59 -9.98 2.82
C GLY A 315 -14.98 -11.10 3.66
N TYR A 316 -14.37 -12.10 3.03
CA TYR A 316 -13.65 -13.18 3.71
C TYR A 316 -12.50 -12.62 4.57
N TYR A 317 -11.65 -11.77 4.00
CA TYR A 317 -10.54 -11.17 4.76
C TYR A 317 -11.04 -10.24 5.87
N MET A 318 -12.07 -9.45 5.60
CA MET A 318 -12.62 -8.55 6.61
C MET A 318 -13.31 -9.30 7.75
N SER A 319 -13.87 -10.50 7.52
CA SER A 319 -14.34 -11.39 8.59
C SER A 319 -13.20 -11.86 9.49
N ASN A 320 -12.03 -12.16 8.92
CA ASN A 320 -10.83 -12.47 9.69
C ASN A 320 -10.33 -11.26 10.49
N ALA A 321 -10.32 -10.08 9.88
CA ALA A 321 -9.92 -8.84 10.56
C ALA A 321 -10.80 -8.58 11.80
N LYS A 322 -12.11 -8.71 11.63
CA LYS A 322 -13.09 -8.60 12.73
C LYS A 322 -12.82 -9.62 13.82
N ALA A 323 -12.60 -10.90 13.46
CA ALA A 323 -12.32 -11.97 14.43
C ALA A 323 -11.03 -11.68 15.22
N ILE A 324 -9.97 -11.23 14.58
CA ILE A 324 -8.72 -10.85 15.26
C ILE A 324 -8.97 -9.70 16.21
N TYR A 325 -9.62 -8.63 15.75
CA TYR A 325 -9.92 -7.46 16.57
C TYR A 325 -10.73 -7.82 17.80
N GLU A 326 -11.90 -8.46 17.62
CA GLU A 326 -12.81 -8.83 18.71
C GLU A 326 -12.17 -9.86 19.67
N GLY A 327 -11.47 -10.84 19.12
CA GLY A 327 -10.79 -11.86 19.89
C GLY A 327 -9.71 -11.29 20.81
N LEU A 328 -8.84 -10.43 20.29
CA LEU A 328 -7.76 -9.82 21.08
C LEU A 328 -8.28 -8.74 22.05
N ALA A 329 -9.25 -7.93 21.63
CA ALA A 329 -9.88 -6.95 22.52
C ALA A 329 -10.56 -7.63 23.73
N SER A 330 -11.25 -8.76 23.51
CA SER A 330 -11.88 -9.54 24.60
C SER A 330 -10.87 -10.15 25.57
N ALA A 331 -9.63 -10.36 25.14
CA ALA A 331 -8.51 -10.81 25.96
C ALA A 331 -7.75 -9.68 26.67
N GLY A 332 -8.20 -8.43 26.51
CA GLY A 332 -7.62 -7.26 27.18
C GLY A 332 -6.49 -6.59 26.42
N TYR A 333 -6.19 -7.00 25.17
CA TYR A 333 -5.21 -6.31 24.35
C TYR A 333 -5.78 -4.99 23.81
N SER A 334 -4.91 -3.97 23.72
CA SER A 334 -5.25 -2.72 23.04
C SER A 334 -5.01 -2.86 21.55
N VAL A 335 -6.08 -2.84 20.77
CA VAL A 335 -6.07 -3.04 19.31
C VAL A 335 -6.79 -1.91 18.59
N SER A 336 -6.37 -1.61 17.37
CA SER A 336 -7.02 -0.69 16.43
C SER A 336 -6.95 -1.23 15.00
N GLY A 337 -7.61 -0.57 14.05
CA GLY A 337 -7.71 -1.04 12.66
C GLY A 337 -8.76 -2.14 12.47
N GLY A 338 -8.68 -2.88 11.36
CA GLY A 338 -9.54 -4.01 11.05
C GLY A 338 -10.97 -3.65 10.61
N VAL A 339 -11.28 -2.38 10.36
CA VAL A 339 -12.60 -1.89 9.89
C VAL A 339 -12.58 -1.55 8.40
N ASN A 340 -11.65 -0.70 7.99
CA ASN A 340 -11.48 -0.27 6.60
C ASN A 340 -10.21 -0.84 5.95
N ALA A 341 -9.50 -1.73 6.64
CA ALA A 341 -8.27 -2.35 6.17
C ALA A 341 -8.09 -3.73 6.78
N PRO A 342 -7.37 -4.64 6.12
CA PRO A 342 -7.09 -5.98 6.62
C PRO A 342 -5.95 -6.01 7.64
N TYR A 343 -5.67 -4.87 8.30
CA TYR A 343 -4.59 -4.71 9.29
C TYR A 343 -5.12 -4.41 10.66
N ILE A 344 -4.60 -5.12 11.65
CA ILE A 344 -4.83 -4.88 13.07
C ILE A 344 -3.53 -4.40 13.67
N TRP A 345 -3.60 -3.26 14.36
CA TRP A 345 -2.49 -2.62 15.05
C TRP A 345 -2.62 -2.87 16.54
N LEU A 346 -1.76 -3.73 17.05
CA LEU A 346 -1.76 -4.23 18.41
C LEU A 346 -0.69 -3.51 19.23
N LYS A 347 -1.05 -2.94 20.37
CA LYS A 347 -0.07 -2.46 21.36
C LYS A 347 0.59 -3.64 22.04
N THR A 348 1.94 -3.68 22.10
CA THR A 348 2.66 -4.76 22.78
C THR A 348 2.36 -4.75 24.28
N PRO A 349 2.18 -5.93 24.91
CA PRO A 349 1.94 -6.04 26.35
C PRO A 349 3.24 -5.76 27.15
N ASP A 350 3.06 -5.47 28.46
CA ASP A 350 4.12 -5.39 29.46
C ASP A 350 5.33 -4.52 29.09
N LYS A 351 5.14 -3.50 28.25
CA LYS A 351 6.18 -2.62 27.72
C LYS A 351 7.26 -3.35 26.92
N MET A 352 6.97 -4.53 26.38
CA MET A 352 7.86 -5.20 25.44
C MET A 352 8.09 -4.31 24.22
N THR A 353 9.33 -4.30 23.74
CA THR A 353 9.64 -3.75 22.42
C THR A 353 8.95 -4.56 21.32
N SER A 354 8.79 -3.98 20.15
CA SER A 354 8.17 -4.66 19.00
C SER A 354 8.88 -5.95 18.62
N TRP A 355 10.23 -6.01 18.74
CA TRP A 355 11.00 -7.21 18.44
C TRP A 355 11.00 -8.23 19.58
N GLU A 356 10.98 -7.81 20.84
CA GLU A 356 10.79 -8.74 21.98
C GLU A 356 9.44 -9.43 21.89
N PHE A 357 8.37 -8.69 21.51
CA PHE A 357 7.07 -9.29 21.32
C PHE A 357 7.02 -10.23 20.10
N PHE A 358 7.76 -9.92 19.02
CA PHE A 358 7.92 -10.83 17.89
C PHE A 358 8.52 -12.17 18.32
N ASP A 359 9.65 -12.13 19.04
CA ASP A 359 10.33 -13.34 19.51
C ASP A 359 9.44 -14.10 20.51
N TYR A 360 8.75 -13.39 21.41
CA TYR A 360 7.80 -13.99 22.37
C TYR A 360 6.66 -14.74 21.68
N LEU A 361 5.99 -14.11 20.70
CA LEU A 361 4.90 -14.75 19.94
C LEU A 361 5.38 -15.96 19.14
N LEU A 362 6.54 -15.87 18.51
CA LEU A 362 7.11 -16.97 17.74
C LEU A 362 7.45 -18.16 18.63
N GLU A 363 8.10 -17.93 19.77
CA GLU A 363 8.55 -19.00 20.67
C GLU A 363 7.42 -19.61 21.51
N LYS A 364 6.47 -18.81 22.00
CA LYS A 364 5.43 -19.26 22.93
C LYS A 364 4.14 -19.70 22.24
N ALA A 365 3.81 -19.09 21.10
CA ALA A 365 2.56 -19.36 20.40
C ALA A 365 2.74 -19.90 18.96
N ASN A 366 3.97 -19.95 18.45
CA ASN A 366 4.25 -20.24 17.04
C ASN A 366 3.49 -19.30 16.08
N ILE A 367 3.45 -18.00 16.40
CA ILE A 367 2.78 -16.99 15.60
C ILE A 367 3.80 -15.96 15.11
N VAL A 368 3.62 -15.54 13.87
CA VAL A 368 4.42 -14.50 13.22
C VAL A 368 3.52 -13.33 12.86
N GLY A 369 3.90 -12.14 13.33
CA GLY A 369 3.37 -10.86 12.87
C GLY A 369 4.50 -9.94 12.42
N THR A 370 4.26 -8.64 12.36
CA THR A 370 5.28 -7.68 11.93
C THR A 370 5.56 -6.66 13.03
N PRO A 371 6.81 -6.55 13.52
CA PRO A 371 7.20 -5.55 14.52
C PRO A 371 6.90 -4.13 14.01
N GLY A 372 6.24 -3.34 14.84
CA GLY A 372 5.83 -1.99 14.49
C GLY A 372 7.00 -1.03 14.27
N SER A 373 8.11 -1.20 15.01
CA SER A 373 9.34 -0.42 14.81
C SER A 373 9.94 -0.52 13.40
N GLY A 374 9.57 -1.56 12.65
CA GLY A 374 9.97 -1.68 11.25
C GLY A 374 9.24 -0.74 10.29
N PHE A 375 8.23 -0.02 10.77
CA PHE A 375 7.47 0.97 9.99
C PHE A 375 7.78 2.42 10.39
N GLY A 376 8.65 2.64 11.38
CA GLY A 376 9.02 3.97 11.85
C GLY A 376 9.16 4.02 13.37
N ALA A 377 9.67 5.15 13.88
CA ALA A 377 9.97 5.32 15.30
C ALA A 377 8.70 5.24 16.18
N HIS A 378 7.58 5.82 15.71
CA HIS A 378 6.29 5.76 16.42
C HIS A 378 5.56 4.42 16.30
N GLY A 379 6.12 3.48 15.53
CA GLY A 379 5.68 2.08 15.52
C GLY A 379 6.26 1.24 16.64
N GLU A 380 7.26 1.76 17.40
CA GLU A 380 7.83 1.03 18.54
C GLU A 380 6.79 0.85 19.66
N GLY A 381 6.76 -0.34 20.26
CA GLY A 381 5.72 -0.74 21.22
C GLY A 381 4.38 -1.14 20.58
N PHE A 382 4.37 -1.32 19.26
CA PHE A 382 3.23 -1.84 18.50
C PHE A 382 3.62 -3.01 17.60
N PHE A 383 2.58 -3.71 17.11
CA PHE A 383 2.74 -4.91 16.31
C PHE A 383 1.60 -5.02 15.28
N ARG A 384 1.94 -5.26 14.01
CA ARG A 384 0.94 -5.42 12.96
C ARG A 384 0.56 -6.89 12.78
N LEU A 385 -0.73 -7.20 12.84
CA LEU A 385 -1.32 -8.45 12.39
C LEU A 385 -2.12 -8.22 11.11
N THR A 386 -2.20 -9.26 10.27
CA THR A 386 -2.90 -9.20 8.98
C THR A 386 -4.00 -10.25 8.90
N ALA A 387 -5.08 -9.92 8.21
CA ALA A 387 -6.25 -10.77 8.04
C ALA A 387 -6.19 -11.70 6.81
N PHE A 388 -5.05 -11.77 6.14
CA PHE A 388 -4.89 -12.52 4.88
C PHE A 388 -4.73 -14.04 5.05
N GLY A 389 -4.71 -14.55 6.27
CA GLY A 389 -4.66 -16.00 6.55
C GLY A 389 -5.95 -16.73 6.21
N THR A 390 -5.95 -18.06 6.37
CA THR A 390 -7.18 -18.83 6.37
C THR A 390 -7.99 -18.53 7.64
N HIS A 391 -9.33 -18.70 7.57
CA HIS A 391 -10.17 -18.43 8.72
C HIS A 391 -9.83 -19.37 9.89
N GLU A 392 -9.56 -20.64 9.61
CA GLU A 392 -9.12 -21.64 10.59
C GLU A 392 -7.84 -21.23 11.30
N ASN A 393 -6.77 -20.89 10.54
CA ASN A 393 -5.51 -20.43 11.14
C ASN A 393 -5.68 -19.13 11.92
N THR A 394 -6.57 -18.25 11.46
CA THR A 394 -6.85 -16.99 12.15
C THR A 394 -7.48 -17.25 13.52
N LEU A 395 -8.50 -18.10 13.62
CA LEU A 395 -9.13 -18.46 14.89
C LEU A 395 -8.14 -19.19 15.81
N GLU A 396 -7.35 -20.13 15.28
CA GLU A 396 -6.34 -20.82 16.06
C GLU A 396 -5.28 -19.85 16.61
N ALA A 397 -4.82 -18.91 15.79
CA ALA A 397 -3.85 -17.89 16.25
C ALA A 397 -4.41 -17.02 17.38
N ILE A 398 -5.66 -16.60 17.27
CA ILE A 398 -6.35 -15.84 18.32
C ILE A 398 -6.36 -16.63 19.64
N GLU A 399 -6.78 -17.89 19.60
CA GLU A 399 -6.82 -18.73 20.80
C GLU A 399 -5.43 -18.95 21.40
N ARG A 400 -4.40 -19.12 20.59
CA ARG A 400 -3.01 -19.23 21.08
C ARG A 400 -2.54 -17.95 21.77
N ILE A 401 -2.87 -16.76 21.21
CA ILE A 401 -2.50 -15.47 21.83
C ILE A 401 -3.26 -15.25 23.14
N LYS A 402 -4.54 -15.62 23.22
CA LYS A 402 -5.34 -15.52 24.45
C LYS A 402 -4.80 -16.34 25.61
N ASN A 403 -4.08 -17.41 25.31
CA ASN A 403 -3.52 -18.33 26.32
C ASN A 403 -2.09 -17.98 26.74
N LEU A 404 -1.54 -16.85 26.28
CA LEU A 404 -0.24 -16.32 26.72
C LEU A 404 -0.36 -15.52 28.00
#